data_2d0f66254de47afbe7d9144c63cb90c1
#
_entry.id   2d0f66254de47afbe7d9144c63cb90c1
#
_cell.length_a   1.000
_cell.length_b   1.000
_cell.length_c   1.000
_cell.angle_alpha   90.00
_cell.angle_beta   90.00
_cell.angle_gamma   90.00
#
_symmetry.space_group_name_H-M   'P 1'
#
loop_
_entity.id
_entity.type
_entity.pdbx_description
1 polymer ?
#
loop_
_entity_poly.entity_id
_entity_poly.type
_entity_poly.pdbx_seq_one_letter_code
_entity_poly.pdbx_strand_id
1 'polypeptide(L)'
;WHRLIMRHQYGETLFHYRELPRILASGLAAGIDTLFLFGWHEAGHDAGYPEYHCDPAQGGSEELKRQIAAFQQGGGKVILYFNGQLIDTATEFYRSEGRKLSTKLPSGQEHREFYRFGGDGTALRQFGNKVFVTACPACEQWHARLKQLADFAIELGCAGVFFDQMGYLSTPCSDPSHGHRVPFMEVM
;
A
#
# COMPACT_ATOMS: atom_id res chain seq x y z
N TRP A 1 6.37 -0.64 -18.61
CA TRP A 1 6.47 -0.71 -17.14
C TRP A 1 6.42 -2.16 -16.64
N HIS A 2 6.99 -2.39 -15.46
CA HIS A 2 6.99 -3.69 -14.81
C HIS A 2 6.51 -3.54 -13.36
N ARG A 3 5.71 -4.50 -12.87
CA ARG A 3 5.32 -4.61 -11.47
C ARG A 3 6.25 -5.60 -10.78
N LEU A 4 6.90 -5.18 -9.71
CA LEU A 4 7.76 -6.01 -8.89
C LEU A 4 7.22 -6.08 -7.46
N ILE A 5 7.02 -7.28 -6.95
CA ILE A 5 6.72 -7.52 -5.55
C ILE A 5 8.00 -7.94 -4.84
N MET A 6 8.51 -7.12 -3.92
CA MET A 6 9.75 -7.40 -3.19
C MET A 6 9.52 -8.40 -2.05
N ARG A 7 8.49 -8.18 -1.26
CA ARG A 7 8.03 -9.11 -0.21
C ARG A 7 6.55 -9.38 -0.44
N HIS A 8 6.19 -10.64 -0.58
CA HIS A 8 4.81 -11.01 -0.83
C HIS A 8 3.99 -11.12 0.46
N GLN A 9 2.69 -11.33 0.32
CA GLN A 9 1.72 -11.40 1.42
C GLN A 9 1.96 -12.53 2.42
N TYR A 10 2.78 -13.51 2.09
CA TYR A 10 3.16 -14.61 2.99
C TYR A 10 4.42 -14.31 3.83
N GLY A 11 5.00 -13.10 3.67
CA GLY A 11 6.14 -12.64 4.45
C GLY A 11 7.51 -13.04 3.91
N GLU A 12 7.57 -13.73 2.77
CA GLU A 12 8.84 -14.09 2.14
C GLU A 12 9.35 -12.94 1.27
N THR A 13 10.63 -12.61 1.41
CA THR A 13 11.33 -11.63 0.57
C THR A 13 11.77 -12.31 -0.73
N LEU A 14 11.19 -11.87 -1.85
CA LEU A 14 11.52 -12.37 -3.19
C LEU A 14 12.71 -11.62 -3.80
N PHE A 15 12.80 -10.33 -3.52
CA PHE A 15 13.87 -9.46 -4.00
C PHE A 15 14.33 -8.51 -2.89
N HIS A 16 15.64 -8.29 -2.80
CA HIS A 16 16.22 -7.31 -1.89
C HIS A 16 16.39 -5.95 -2.56
N TYR A 17 16.41 -4.86 -1.78
CA TYR A 17 16.64 -3.50 -2.30
C TYR A 17 17.89 -3.41 -3.17
N ARG A 18 18.97 -4.07 -2.76
CA ARG A 18 20.28 -4.11 -3.50
C ARG A 18 20.18 -4.72 -4.90
N GLU A 19 19.08 -5.39 -5.24
CA GLU A 19 18.89 -6.01 -6.56
C GLU A 19 18.26 -5.07 -7.58
N LEU A 20 17.77 -3.89 -7.17
CA LEU A 20 17.13 -2.93 -8.06
C LEU A 20 17.97 -2.57 -9.31
N PRO A 21 19.30 -2.33 -9.21
CA PRO A 21 20.10 -2.05 -10.40
C PRO A 21 20.16 -3.22 -11.39
N ARG A 22 20.20 -4.46 -10.90
CA ARG A 22 20.19 -5.67 -11.75
C ARG A 22 18.83 -5.82 -12.45
N ILE A 23 17.74 -5.53 -11.73
CA ILE A 23 16.37 -5.55 -12.27
C ILE A 23 16.22 -4.50 -13.36
N LEU A 24 16.78 -3.29 -13.18
CA LEU A 24 16.80 -2.25 -14.21
C LEU A 24 17.52 -2.74 -15.48
N ALA A 25 18.71 -3.32 -15.34
CA ALA A 25 19.47 -3.79 -16.49
C ALA A 25 18.68 -4.82 -17.32
N SER A 26 17.98 -5.74 -16.65
CA SER A 26 17.08 -6.70 -17.32
C SER A 26 15.89 -6.03 -17.97
N GLY A 27 15.30 -5.01 -17.31
CA GLY A 27 14.17 -4.24 -17.84
C GLY A 27 14.56 -3.48 -19.08
N LEU A 28 15.66 -2.73 -19.03
CA LEU A 28 16.13 -1.94 -20.18
C LEU A 28 16.44 -2.82 -21.41
N ALA A 29 17.00 -4.01 -21.21
CA ALA A 29 17.21 -4.99 -22.27
C ALA A 29 15.92 -5.44 -22.96
N ALA A 30 14.77 -5.32 -22.26
CA ALA A 30 13.43 -5.61 -22.75
C ALA A 30 12.62 -4.35 -23.12
N GLY A 31 13.24 -3.17 -23.15
CA GLY A 31 12.55 -1.89 -23.42
C GLY A 31 11.66 -1.40 -22.27
N ILE A 32 11.91 -1.85 -21.04
CA ILE A 32 11.14 -1.48 -19.84
C ILE A 32 12.04 -0.61 -18.94
N ASP A 33 11.64 0.63 -18.73
CA ASP A 33 12.36 1.62 -17.91
C ASP A 33 11.62 1.97 -16.58
N THR A 34 10.36 1.64 -16.46
CA THR A 34 9.51 2.04 -15.33
C THR A 34 9.14 0.85 -14.46
N LEU A 35 9.44 0.95 -13.17
CA LEU A 35 9.19 -0.05 -12.16
C LEU A 35 8.12 0.42 -11.17
N PHE A 36 7.03 -0.34 -11.05
CA PHE A 36 6.07 -0.22 -9.97
C PHE A 36 6.50 -1.14 -8.83
N LEU A 37 6.91 -0.55 -7.71
CA LEU A 37 7.51 -1.26 -6.59
C LEU A 37 6.46 -1.57 -5.52
N PHE A 38 6.08 -2.84 -5.42
CA PHE A 38 5.10 -3.40 -4.49
C PHE A 38 5.79 -4.16 -3.36
N GLY A 39 5.16 -4.24 -2.19
CA GLY A 39 5.68 -5.01 -1.05
C GLY A 39 7.10 -4.61 -0.64
N TRP A 40 7.46 -3.35 -0.83
CA TRP A 40 8.76 -2.78 -0.52
C TRP A 40 8.98 -2.55 0.98
N HIS A 41 7.92 -2.62 1.78
CA HIS A 41 7.92 -2.40 3.22
C HIS A 41 8.02 -3.71 4.02
N GLU A 42 8.39 -3.62 5.28
CA GLU A 42 8.67 -4.78 6.14
C GLU A 42 7.49 -5.74 6.32
N ALA A 43 6.26 -5.23 6.29
CA ALA A 43 5.07 -6.08 6.41
C ALA A 43 4.78 -6.88 5.12
N GLY A 44 5.29 -6.44 3.96
CA GLY A 44 5.05 -7.07 2.66
C GLY A 44 3.72 -6.66 2.03
N HIS A 45 3.48 -7.16 0.82
CA HIS A 45 2.28 -6.85 0.06
C HIS A 45 1.03 -7.37 0.79
N ASP A 46 -0.08 -6.64 0.71
CA ASP A 46 -1.35 -6.93 1.39
C ASP A 46 -1.23 -7.08 2.91
N ALA A 47 -0.38 -6.27 3.55
CA ALA A 47 -0.23 -6.24 4.98
C ALA A 47 0.22 -4.86 5.49
N GLY A 48 -0.15 -4.50 6.73
CA GLY A 48 0.37 -3.36 7.45
C GLY A 48 -0.17 -1.98 7.01
N TYR A 49 -1.13 -1.91 6.09
CA TYR A 49 -1.65 -0.64 5.56
C TYR A 49 -2.37 0.20 6.64
N PRO A 50 -2.15 1.51 6.71
CA PRO A 50 -1.22 2.37 5.96
C PRO A 50 0.11 2.60 6.70
N GLU A 51 0.55 1.72 7.59
CA GLU A 51 1.83 1.81 8.29
C GLU A 51 2.93 1.21 7.39
N TYR A 52 3.55 2.06 6.58
CA TYR A 52 4.60 1.64 5.66
C TYR A 52 5.97 1.99 6.25
N HIS A 53 6.69 0.97 6.70
CA HIS A 53 8.06 1.10 7.19
C HIS A 53 9.01 0.35 6.26
N CYS A 54 10.10 0.99 5.85
CA CYS A 54 11.14 0.30 5.10
C CYS A 54 11.71 -0.85 5.92
N ASP A 55 12.01 -1.97 5.27
CA ASP A 55 12.49 -3.17 5.95
C ASP A 55 13.89 -2.94 6.56
N PRO A 56 14.02 -2.92 7.89
CA PRO A 56 15.30 -2.69 8.55
C PRO A 56 16.32 -3.81 8.27
N ALA A 57 15.85 -5.04 8.02
CA ALA A 57 16.72 -6.16 7.65
C ALA A 57 17.37 -5.99 6.28
N GLN A 58 16.85 -5.08 5.45
CA GLN A 58 17.39 -4.72 4.15
C GLN A 58 18.16 -3.38 4.15
N GLY A 59 18.38 -2.78 5.32
CA GLY A 59 19.06 -1.50 5.48
C GLY A 59 18.14 -0.29 5.61
N GLY A 60 16.82 -0.49 5.75
CA GLY A 60 15.84 0.55 6.03
C GLY A 60 15.68 1.58 4.91
N SER A 61 15.25 2.79 5.29
CA SER A 61 14.94 3.87 4.34
C SER A 61 16.17 4.37 3.58
N GLU A 62 17.31 4.45 4.22
CA GLU A 62 18.55 4.94 3.59
C GLU A 62 19.00 4.01 2.47
N GLU A 63 18.92 2.71 2.69
CA GLU A 63 19.27 1.74 1.65
C GLU A 63 18.26 1.78 0.49
N LEU A 64 16.97 1.80 0.77
CA LEU A 64 15.94 1.90 -0.27
C LEU A 64 16.13 3.18 -1.10
N LYS A 65 16.34 4.32 -0.45
CA LYS A 65 16.60 5.61 -1.10
C LYS A 65 17.85 5.55 -2.01
N ARG A 66 18.93 4.95 -1.51
CA ARG A 66 20.18 4.78 -2.28
C ARG A 66 19.95 3.93 -3.53
N GLN A 67 19.20 2.85 -3.41
CA GLN A 67 18.91 1.95 -4.53
C GLN A 67 17.94 2.55 -5.54
N ILE A 68 16.94 3.33 -5.09
CA ILE A 68 16.07 4.10 -5.99
C ILE A 68 16.89 5.12 -6.77
N ALA A 69 17.79 5.85 -6.12
CA ALA A 69 18.65 6.82 -6.79
C ALA A 69 19.55 6.14 -7.84
N ALA A 70 20.16 5.01 -7.51
CA ALA A 70 20.99 4.24 -8.45
C ALA A 70 20.16 3.72 -9.64
N PHE A 71 18.94 3.24 -9.40
CA PHE A 71 18.00 2.81 -10.45
C PHE A 71 17.69 3.95 -11.41
N GLN A 72 17.39 5.14 -10.89
CA GLN A 72 17.04 6.31 -11.71
C GLN A 72 18.24 6.91 -12.44
N GLN A 73 19.43 6.92 -11.82
CA GLN A 73 20.67 7.30 -12.49
C GLN A 73 21.02 6.39 -13.68
N GLY A 74 20.61 5.11 -13.60
CA GLY A 74 20.71 4.16 -14.69
C GLY A 74 19.68 4.35 -15.82
N GLY A 75 18.81 5.36 -15.74
CA GLY A 75 17.79 5.68 -16.75
C GLY A 75 16.41 5.10 -16.46
N GLY A 76 16.19 4.49 -15.30
CA GLY A 76 14.88 3.97 -14.88
C GLY A 76 14.02 4.98 -14.14
N LYS A 77 12.77 4.59 -13.85
CA LYS A 77 11.81 5.33 -13.02
C LYS A 77 11.18 4.39 -12.01
N VAL A 78 11.14 4.80 -10.75
CA VAL A 78 10.47 4.04 -9.68
C VAL A 78 9.17 4.74 -9.30
N ILE A 79 8.08 3.99 -9.37
CA ILE A 79 6.75 4.37 -8.88
C ILE A 79 6.49 3.55 -7.62
N LEU A 80 6.29 4.19 -6.50
CA LEU A 80 6.09 3.50 -5.22
C LEU A 80 4.60 3.18 -5.01
N TYR A 81 4.33 1.92 -4.66
CA TYR A 81 2.98 1.44 -4.38
C TYR A 81 2.54 1.77 -2.96
N PHE A 82 1.31 2.24 -2.84
CA PHE A 82 0.54 2.29 -1.61
C PHE A 82 -0.89 1.81 -1.86
N ASN A 83 -1.54 1.26 -0.85
CA ASN A 83 -2.99 1.06 -0.90
C ASN A 83 -3.68 2.36 -0.48
N GLY A 84 -4.59 2.85 -1.31
CA GLY A 84 -5.27 4.13 -1.11
C GLY A 84 -6.59 4.02 -0.34
N GLN A 85 -7.01 2.81 0.03
CA GLN A 85 -8.33 2.60 0.62
C GLN A 85 -8.31 1.74 1.88
N LEU A 86 -7.43 0.74 1.96
CA LEU A 86 -7.48 -0.26 3.02
C LEU A 86 -6.68 0.13 4.26
N ILE A 87 -7.22 -0.21 5.42
CA ILE A 87 -6.57 -0.11 6.73
C ILE A 87 -6.53 -1.53 7.32
N ASP A 88 -5.33 -2.05 7.56
CA ASP A 88 -5.13 -3.37 8.18
C ASP A 88 -5.50 -3.31 9.66
N THR A 89 -6.45 -4.14 10.08
CA THR A 89 -6.94 -4.16 11.46
C THR A 89 -5.92 -4.66 12.48
N ALA A 90 -4.81 -5.23 12.03
CA ALA A 90 -3.70 -5.66 12.89
C ALA A 90 -2.74 -4.53 13.27
N THR A 91 -2.83 -3.35 12.63
CA THR A 91 -1.90 -2.21 12.85
C THR A 91 -2.22 -1.40 14.10
N GLU A 92 -1.22 -0.66 14.59
CA GLU A 92 -1.44 0.33 15.65
C GLU A 92 -2.23 1.52 15.13
N PHE A 93 -1.99 1.92 13.88
CA PHE A 93 -2.79 2.95 13.22
C PHE A 93 -4.29 2.64 13.28
N TYR A 94 -4.70 1.40 13.01
CA TYR A 94 -6.11 1.03 13.11
C TYR A 94 -6.63 1.19 14.53
N ARG A 95 -5.87 0.80 15.54
CA ARG A 95 -6.29 0.88 16.95
C ARG A 95 -6.41 2.32 17.45
N SER A 96 -5.48 3.18 17.05
CA SER A 96 -5.42 4.58 17.49
C SER A 96 -6.33 5.52 16.69
N GLU A 97 -6.31 5.40 15.36
CA GLU A 97 -6.96 6.34 14.45
C GLU A 97 -7.89 5.66 13.43
N GLY A 98 -7.47 4.56 12.84
CA GLY A 98 -8.10 3.96 11.67
C GLY A 98 -9.58 3.62 11.84
N ARG A 99 -10.00 3.25 13.05
CA ARG A 99 -11.42 3.02 13.35
C ARG A 99 -12.30 4.25 13.13
N LYS A 100 -11.76 5.42 13.38
CA LYS A 100 -12.48 6.70 13.18
C LYS A 100 -12.54 7.11 11.72
N LEU A 101 -11.60 6.62 10.91
CA LEU A 101 -11.49 6.93 9.49
C LEU A 101 -12.23 5.93 8.61
N SER A 102 -12.62 4.78 9.17
CA SER A 102 -13.24 3.71 8.41
C SER A 102 -14.68 4.04 8.00
N THR A 103 -15.03 3.59 6.79
CA THR A 103 -16.40 3.64 6.28
C THR A 103 -17.36 2.90 7.20
N LYS A 104 -18.46 3.53 7.56
CA LYS A 104 -19.53 2.93 8.37
C LYS A 104 -20.76 2.59 7.54
N LEU A 105 -21.27 1.40 7.74
CA LEU A 105 -22.55 0.98 7.23
C LEU A 105 -23.71 1.72 7.98
N PRO A 106 -24.95 1.69 7.48
CA PRO A 106 -26.09 2.27 8.20
C PRO A 106 -26.30 1.69 9.60
N SER A 107 -25.82 0.46 9.86
CA SER A 107 -25.82 -0.17 11.19
C SER A 107 -24.79 0.41 12.17
N GLY A 108 -23.88 1.29 11.71
CA GLY A 108 -22.73 1.78 12.46
C GLY A 108 -21.52 0.83 12.44
N GLN A 109 -21.64 -0.34 11.82
CA GLN A 109 -20.54 -1.28 11.68
C GLN A 109 -19.57 -0.81 10.59
N GLU A 110 -18.28 -1.16 10.75
CA GLU A 110 -17.25 -0.91 9.75
C GLU A 110 -17.46 -1.78 8.51
N HIS A 111 -17.25 -1.19 7.34
CA HIS A 111 -17.14 -1.99 6.12
C HIS A 111 -15.79 -2.72 6.13
N ARG A 112 -15.83 -4.05 6.06
CA ARG A 112 -14.66 -4.92 6.15
C ARG A 112 -14.41 -5.68 4.87
N GLU A 113 -13.14 -5.78 4.51
CA GLU A 113 -12.65 -6.66 3.46
C GLU A 113 -11.80 -7.79 4.06
N PHE A 114 -11.99 -8.99 3.53
CA PHE A 114 -11.31 -10.18 3.99
C PHE A 114 -10.46 -10.75 2.86
N TYR A 115 -9.15 -10.73 3.04
CA TYR A 115 -8.24 -11.37 2.11
C TYR A 115 -7.91 -12.78 2.58
N ARG A 116 -8.15 -13.75 1.71
CA ARG A 116 -7.85 -15.16 1.92
C ARG A 116 -6.68 -15.54 1.03
N PHE A 117 -5.58 -15.90 1.65
CA PHE A 117 -4.37 -16.29 0.92
C PHE A 117 -4.29 -17.81 0.82
N GLY A 118 -4.03 -18.31 -0.38
CA GLY A 118 -3.92 -19.72 -0.71
C GLY A 118 -5.20 -20.33 -1.25
N GLY A 119 -5.08 -20.99 -2.39
CA GLY A 119 -6.19 -21.60 -3.10
C GLY A 119 -6.59 -23.00 -2.59
N ASP A 120 -5.67 -23.70 -1.92
CA ASP A 120 -5.82 -25.09 -1.49
C ASP A 120 -6.19 -25.28 0.00
N GLY A 121 -6.39 -24.17 0.72
CA GLY A 121 -6.65 -24.18 2.16
C GLY A 121 -5.43 -24.43 3.05
N THR A 122 -4.34 -24.95 2.53
CA THR A 122 -3.09 -25.17 3.29
C THR A 122 -2.46 -23.83 3.65
N ALA A 123 -2.35 -22.93 2.70
CA ALA A 123 -1.85 -21.59 2.94
C ALA A 123 -2.74 -20.79 3.90
N LEU A 124 -4.08 -20.99 3.86
CA LEU A 124 -5.00 -20.37 4.81
C LEU A 124 -4.75 -20.80 6.26
N ARG A 125 -4.37 -22.05 6.47
CA ARG A 125 -4.02 -22.56 7.82
C ARG A 125 -2.71 -21.98 8.31
N GLN A 126 -1.75 -21.78 7.42
CA GLN A 126 -0.41 -21.32 7.77
C GLN A 126 -0.36 -19.80 7.98
N PHE A 127 -1.02 -19.02 7.13
CA PHE A 127 -0.90 -17.56 7.10
C PHE A 127 -2.16 -16.82 7.59
N GLY A 128 -3.25 -17.53 7.78
CA GLY A 128 -4.51 -16.98 8.24
C GLY A 128 -5.19 -16.05 7.24
N ASN A 129 -6.22 -15.38 7.72
CA ASN A 129 -6.93 -14.36 6.95
C ASN A 129 -6.43 -12.98 7.36
N LYS A 130 -6.29 -12.08 6.38
CA LYS A 130 -6.12 -10.65 6.62
C LYS A 130 -7.48 -9.98 6.64
N VAL A 131 -7.68 -9.10 7.61
CA VAL A 131 -8.91 -8.31 7.77
C VAL A 131 -8.53 -6.84 7.63
N PHE A 132 -9.16 -6.19 6.67
CA PHE A 132 -9.06 -4.76 6.46
C PHE A 132 -10.40 -4.09 6.72
N VAL A 133 -10.35 -2.80 7.02
CA VAL A 133 -11.50 -1.90 6.90
C VAL A 133 -11.23 -0.92 5.77
N THR A 134 -12.29 -0.49 5.07
CA THR A 134 -12.15 0.54 4.04
C THR A 134 -12.17 1.93 4.68
N ALA A 135 -11.21 2.78 4.34
CA ALA A 135 -11.25 4.17 4.73
C ALA A 135 -12.37 4.91 3.99
N CYS A 136 -12.98 5.89 4.63
CA CYS A 136 -13.96 6.74 3.98
C CYS A 136 -13.24 7.73 3.03
N PRO A 137 -13.53 7.71 1.73
CA PRO A 137 -12.85 8.58 0.78
C PRO A 137 -13.22 10.07 0.94
N ALA A 138 -14.25 10.41 1.71
CA ALA A 138 -14.61 11.78 2.02
C ALA A 138 -14.01 12.30 3.35
N CYS A 139 -13.26 11.45 4.06
CA CYS A 139 -12.67 11.82 5.34
C CYS A 139 -11.36 12.61 5.12
N GLU A 140 -11.32 13.88 5.57
CA GLU A 140 -10.15 14.75 5.42
C GLU A 140 -8.88 14.19 6.07
N GLN A 141 -9.01 13.52 7.21
CA GLN A 141 -7.88 12.91 7.89
C GLN A 141 -7.29 11.75 7.07
N TRP A 142 -8.13 11.03 6.30
CA TRP A 142 -7.64 10.03 5.37
C TRP A 142 -6.86 10.68 4.20
N HIS A 143 -7.36 11.78 3.66
CA HIS A 143 -6.63 12.54 2.63
C HIS A 143 -5.27 13.03 3.16
N ALA A 144 -5.23 13.53 4.40
CA ALA A 144 -3.97 13.93 5.03
C ALA A 144 -2.99 12.74 5.15
N ARG A 145 -3.49 11.54 5.47
CA ARG A 145 -2.65 10.33 5.52
C ARG A 145 -2.10 9.96 4.14
N LEU A 146 -2.93 9.99 3.10
CA LEU A 146 -2.48 9.72 1.72
C LEU A 146 -1.42 10.73 1.27
N LYS A 147 -1.61 12.01 1.64
CA LYS A 147 -0.59 13.03 1.36
C LYS A 147 0.74 12.72 2.05
N GLN A 148 0.74 12.33 3.32
CA GLN A 148 1.97 11.92 4.03
C GLN A 148 2.68 10.77 3.33
N LEU A 149 1.94 9.80 2.79
CA LEU A 149 2.52 8.68 2.03
C LEU A 149 3.13 9.16 0.70
N ALA A 150 2.50 10.11 0.02
CA ALA A 150 3.07 10.73 -1.18
C ALA A 150 4.34 11.52 -0.86
N ASP A 151 4.33 12.32 0.21
CA ASP A 151 5.50 13.07 0.68
C ASP A 151 6.66 12.12 1.01
N PHE A 152 6.38 11.00 1.68
CA PHE A 152 7.38 9.96 1.96
C PHE A 152 8.01 9.37 0.69
N ALA A 153 7.21 9.11 -0.36
CA ALA A 153 7.76 8.64 -1.63
C ALA A 153 8.67 9.69 -2.30
N ILE A 154 8.33 10.99 -2.17
CA ILE A 154 9.18 12.10 -2.63
C ILE A 154 10.51 12.12 -1.86
N GLU A 155 10.47 11.93 -0.53
CA GLU A 155 11.67 11.88 0.32
C GLU A 155 12.59 10.71 -0.05
N LEU A 156 12.02 9.57 -0.46
CA LEU A 156 12.77 8.44 -1.00
C LEU A 156 13.33 8.70 -2.41
N GLY A 157 12.91 9.78 -3.07
CA GLY A 157 13.34 10.14 -4.41
C GLY A 157 12.60 9.42 -5.54
N CYS A 158 11.43 8.85 -5.28
CA CYS A 158 10.63 8.16 -6.30
C CYS A 158 10.16 9.12 -7.40
N ALA A 159 9.99 8.61 -8.62
CA ALA A 159 9.46 9.36 -9.75
C ALA A 159 7.94 9.58 -9.67
N GLY A 160 7.26 8.82 -8.82
CA GLY A 160 5.82 8.93 -8.60
C GLY A 160 5.29 7.95 -7.58
N VAL A 161 3.98 8.01 -7.35
CA VAL A 161 3.24 7.11 -6.47
C VAL A 161 2.11 6.42 -7.23
N PHE A 162 1.76 5.24 -6.81
CA PHE A 162 0.59 4.50 -7.26
C PHE A 162 -0.26 4.17 -6.05
N PHE A 163 -1.41 4.82 -5.94
CA PHE A 163 -2.42 4.48 -4.93
C PHE A 163 -3.41 3.48 -5.52
N ASP A 164 -3.33 2.25 -5.04
CA ASP A 164 -4.22 1.17 -5.44
C ASP A 164 -5.59 1.31 -4.78
N GLN A 165 -6.62 0.76 -5.44
CA GLN A 165 -8.02 0.70 -4.99
C GLN A 165 -8.72 2.05 -4.78
N MET A 166 -8.10 3.17 -5.07
CA MET A 166 -8.80 4.44 -5.12
C MET A 166 -9.81 4.43 -6.26
N GLY A 167 -11.09 4.43 -5.93
CA GLY A 167 -12.15 4.38 -6.93
C GLY A 167 -12.52 2.98 -7.42
N TYR A 168 -12.02 1.91 -6.80
CA TYR A 168 -12.37 0.54 -7.19
C TYR A 168 -13.82 0.19 -6.85
N LEU A 169 -14.25 0.47 -5.63
CA LEU A 169 -15.64 0.33 -5.19
C LEU A 169 -15.98 1.49 -4.26
N SER A 170 -17.05 2.21 -4.56
CA SER A 170 -17.60 3.17 -3.61
C SER A 170 -18.46 2.43 -2.60
N THR A 171 -18.00 2.29 -1.37
CA THR A 171 -18.83 1.84 -0.27
C THR A 171 -19.49 3.05 0.36
N PRO A 172 -20.83 3.12 0.41
CA PRO A 172 -21.52 4.22 1.06
C PRO A 172 -21.08 4.34 2.52
N CYS A 173 -20.71 5.54 2.94
CA CYS A 173 -20.37 5.80 4.33
C CYS A 173 -21.53 6.52 5.02
N SER A 174 -22.00 5.97 6.12
CA SER A 174 -23.09 6.53 6.93
C SER A 174 -22.56 7.27 8.17
N ASP A 175 -21.26 7.46 8.32
CA ASP A 175 -20.68 8.18 9.47
C ASP A 175 -20.82 9.70 9.26
N PRO A 176 -21.62 10.41 10.08
CA PRO A 176 -21.82 11.84 9.92
C PRO A 176 -20.57 12.66 10.31
N SER A 177 -19.62 12.06 11.03
CA SER A 177 -18.40 12.75 11.45
C SER A 177 -17.38 12.95 10.33
N HIS A 178 -17.57 12.28 9.18
CA HIS A 178 -16.66 12.38 8.02
C HIS A 178 -16.91 13.60 7.12
N GLY A 179 -17.84 14.50 7.49
CA GLY A 179 -18.07 15.77 6.79
C GLY A 179 -18.96 15.68 5.53
N HIS A 180 -19.38 14.50 5.11
CA HIS A 180 -20.34 14.35 4.01
C HIS A 180 -21.79 14.41 4.51
N ARG A 181 -22.69 14.95 3.68
CA ARG A 181 -24.11 15.18 4.05
C ARG A 181 -25.03 14.00 3.77
N VAL A 182 -24.64 13.09 2.93
CA VAL A 182 -25.39 11.89 2.49
C VAL A 182 -24.44 10.70 2.48
N PRO A 183 -24.94 9.46 2.57
CA PRO A 183 -24.10 8.31 2.32
C PRO A 183 -23.33 8.54 1.03
N PHE A 184 -21.99 8.58 1.12
CA PHE A 184 -21.13 8.95 0.00
C PHE A 184 -21.23 7.88 -1.10
N MET A 185 -22.04 8.16 -2.11
CA MET A 185 -22.19 7.32 -3.31
C MET A 185 -21.94 8.07 -4.62
N GLU A 186 -21.80 9.40 -4.59
CA GLU A 186 -21.95 10.21 -5.81
C GLU A 186 -20.71 10.97 -6.25
N VAL A 187 -19.52 10.63 -5.76
CA VAL A 187 -18.31 11.33 -6.23
C VAL A 187 -17.34 10.35 -6.86
N MET A 188 -17.73 9.87 -8.01
CA MET A 188 -16.77 9.47 -9.06
C MET A 188 -17.33 9.81 -10.43
#